data_dc77bb87c0a8d7cfa89c002655f7326f
#
_entry.id   dc77bb87c0a8d7cfa89c002655f7326f
#
_cell.length_a   1.000
_cell.length_b   1.000
_cell.length_c   1.000
_cell.angle_alpha   90.00
_cell.angle_beta   90.00
_cell.angle_gamma   90.00
#
_symmetry.space_group_name_H-M   'P 1'
#
loop_
_entity.id
_entity.type
_entity.pdbx_description
1 polymer ?
#
loop_
_entity_poly.entity_id
_entity_poly.type
_entity_poly.pdbx_seq_one_letter_code
_entity_poly.pdbx_strand_id
1 'polypeptide(L)'
;MKKLSKEEAIDKFGEDTVNKAMQTNAEPTSRVMYPSYEVPSHIGKAEYAGDPVKVDGWKLTAYYYLSPEDEENMDSFDWDGNVEFEAEEIW
;
A
#
# COMPACT_ATOMS: atom_id res chain seq x y z
N MET A 1 -11.67 -8.71 1.34
CA MET A 1 -10.58 -7.73 1.26
C MET A 1 -11.00 -6.59 0.34
N LYS A 2 -10.82 -5.38 0.76
CA LYS A 2 -11.27 -4.19 0.02
C LYS A 2 -10.11 -3.27 -0.26
N LYS A 3 -9.96 -2.86 -1.52
CA LYS A 3 -8.93 -1.89 -1.91
C LYS A 3 -9.47 -0.48 -1.77
N LEU A 4 -8.69 0.40 -1.19
CA LEU A 4 -9.05 1.79 -0.94
C LEU A 4 -7.95 2.72 -1.40
N SER A 5 -8.35 3.90 -1.90
CA SER A 5 -7.40 4.99 -2.11
C SER A 5 -7.06 5.60 -0.76
N LYS A 6 -6.06 6.47 -0.70
CA LYS A 6 -5.70 7.17 0.53
C LYS A 6 -6.87 7.97 1.08
N GLU A 7 -7.60 8.68 0.20
CA GLU A 7 -8.76 9.47 0.60
C GLU A 7 -9.86 8.61 1.17
N GLU A 8 -10.16 7.49 0.53
CA GLU A 8 -11.17 6.55 1.01
C GLU A 8 -10.78 5.94 2.35
N ALA A 9 -9.51 5.62 2.54
CA ALA A 9 -9.02 5.09 3.81
C ALA A 9 -9.14 6.13 4.92
N ILE A 10 -8.82 7.39 4.64
CA ILE A 10 -8.97 8.49 5.60
C ILE A 10 -10.44 8.66 5.99
N ASP A 11 -11.34 8.63 5.02
CA ASP A 11 -12.78 8.77 5.28
C ASP A 11 -13.31 7.64 6.14
N LYS A 12 -12.80 6.43 5.95
CA LYS A 12 -13.29 5.26 6.67
C LYS A 12 -12.66 5.09 8.05
N PHE A 13 -11.36 5.33 8.17
CA PHE A 13 -10.60 5.02 9.39
C PHE A 13 -10.01 6.23 10.09
N GLY A 14 -9.99 7.38 9.45
CA GLY A 14 -9.40 8.59 9.99
C GLY A 14 -7.94 8.77 9.58
N GLU A 15 -7.50 10.01 9.55
CA GLU A 15 -6.16 10.39 9.12
C GLU A 15 -5.07 9.78 10.01
N ASP A 16 -5.29 9.75 11.33
CA ASP A 16 -4.31 9.21 12.26
C ASP A 16 -4.02 7.74 12.01
N THR A 17 -5.06 6.95 11.73
CA THR A 17 -4.92 5.52 11.44
C THR A 17 -4.17 5.32 10.13
N VAL A 18 -4.51 6.10 9.10
CA VAL A 18 -3.85 6.03 7.80
C VAL A 18 -2.38 6.41 7.93
N ASN A 19 -2.07 7.47 8.64
CA ASN A 19 -0.68 7.89 8.88
C ASN A 19 0.11 6.82 9.63
N LYS A 20 -0.54 6.14 10.57
CA LYS A 20 0.09 5.06 11.31
C LYS A 20 0.45 3.88 10.41
N ALA A 21 -0.44 3.52 9.49
CA ALA A 21 -0.19 2.46 8.52
C ALA A 21 0.96 2.84 7.56
N MET A 22 1.09 4.12 7.22
CA MET A 22 2.14 4.61 6.33
C MET A 22 3.49 4.84 7.02
N GLN A 23 3.53 4.94 8.34
CA GLN A 23 4.77 5.18 9.09
C GLN A 23 5.63 3.94 9.26
N THR A 24 5.09 2.76 9.04
CA THR A 24 5.86 1.53 9.15
C THR A 24 6.75 1.39 7.92
N ASN A 25 7.95 0.81 8.10
CA ASN A 25 8.86 0.59 7.00
C ASN A 25 8.26 -0.41 6.01
N ALA A 26 8.10 0.01 4.76
CA ALA A 26 7.60 -0.86 3.72
C ALA A 26 8.69 -1.85 3.31
N GLU A 27 8.31 -3.13 3.22
CA GLU A 27 9.22 -4.20 2.83
C GLU A 27 8.68 -4.91 1.59
N PRO A 28 9.57 -5.44 0.74
CA PRO A 28 9.12 -6.17 -0.45
C PRO A 28 8.35 -7.43 -0.06
N THR A 29 7.23 -7.65 -0.74
CA THR A 29 6.38 -8.82 -0.49
C THR A 29 6.78 -10.03 -1.33
N SER A 30 7.83 -9.92 -2.12
CA SER A 30 8.29 -10.94 -3.09
C SER A 30 7.32 -11.13 -4.25
N ARG A 31 6.36 -10.26 -4.41
CA ARG A 31 5.39 -10.33 -5.50
C ARG A 31 5.71 -9.28 -6.57
N VAL A 32 5.79 -9.73 -7.82
CA VAL A 32 5.96 -8.87 -8.98
C VAL A 32 4.64 -8.86 -9.76
N MET A 33 4.19 -7.69 -10.14
CA MET A 33 2.96 -7.55 -10.90
C MET A 33 3.19 -7.88 -12.38
N TYR A 34 2.43 -8.83 -12.90
CA TYR A 34 2.52 -9.28 -14.30
C TYR A 34 1.32 -8.79 -15.10
N PRO A 35 1.51 -8.58 -16.42
CA PRO A 35 0.45 -8.03 -17.26
C PRO A 35 -0.88 -8.77 -17.23
N SER A 36 -0.84 -10.07 -17.04
CA SER A 36 -2.04 -10.91 -17.11
C SER A 36 -2.93 -10.86 -15.88
N TYR A 37 -2.48 -10.19 -14.83
CA TYR A 37 -3.19 -10.27 -13.56
C TYR A 37 -3.79 -8.98 -13.08
N GLU A 38 -3.10 -7.86 -13.29
CA GLU A 38 -3.28 -6.71 -12.45
C GLU A 38 -3.61 -5.45 -13.23
N VAL A 39 -3.89 -4.36 -12.49
CA VAL A 39 -4.10 -3.07 -13.11
C VAL A 39 -2.87 -2.66 -13.91
N PRO A 40 -3.07 -2.09 -15.12
CA PRO A 40 -1.95 -1.74 -16.01
C PRO A 40 -0.88 -0.85 -15.37
N SER A 41 -1.26 0.01 -14.44
CA SER A 41 -0.31 0.90 -13.77
C SER A 41 0.71 0.17 -12.88
N HIS A 42 0.45 -1.09 -12.53
CA HIS A 42 1.34 -1.86 -11.67
C HIS A 42 2.21 -2.88 -12.42
N ILE A 43 2.03 -2.99 -13.73
CA ILE A 43 2.76 -3.97 -14.55
C ILE A 43 4.27 -3.75 -14.43
N GLY A 44 4.99 -4.83 -14.10
CA GLY A 44 6.43 -4.80 -13.99
C GLY A 44 6.97 -4.15 -12.72
N LYS A 45 6.10 -3.81 -11.78
CA LYS A 45 6.51 -3.20 -10.50
C LYS A 45 6.56 -4.24 -9.40
N ALA A 46 7.45 -4.02 -8.45
CA ALA A 46 7.52 -4.83 -7.24
C ALA A 46 6.56 -4.27 -6.20
N GLU A 47 5.88 -5.14 -5.48
CA GLU A 47 4.98 -4.75 -4.40
C GLU A 47 5.75 -4.63 -3.09
N TYR A 48 5.54 -3.52 -2.39
CA TYR A 48 6.04 -3.29 -1.04
C TYR A 48 4.85 -3.07 -0.12
N ALA A 49 4.94 -3.57 1.10
CA ALA A 49 3.87 -3.42 2.08
C ALA A 49 4.41 -3.02 3.44
N GLY A 50 3.69 -2.12 4.12
CA GLY A 50 3.97 -1.78 5.51
C GLY A 50 3.31 -2.78 6.45
N ASP A 51 3.52 -2.60 7.75
CA ASP A 51 2.88 -3.44 8.75
C ASP A 51 1.39 -3.10 8.86
N PRO A 52 0.53 -4.11 9.01
CA PRO A 52 -0.91 -3.85 9.14
C PRO A 52 -1.25 -3.16 10.47
N VAL A 53 -2.25 -2.27 10.41
CA VAL A 53 -2.79 -1.60 11.58
C VAL A 53 -4.20 -2.11 11.83
N LYS A 54 -4.48 -2.53 13.05
CA LYS A 54 -5.81 -3.00 13.44
C LYS A 54 -6.62 -1.83 13.97
N VAL A 55 -7.81 -1.65 13.43
CA VAL A 55 -8.71 -0.57 13.83
C VAL A 55 -10.17 -1.01 13.64
N ASP A 56 -10.96 -0.89 14.68
CA ASP A 56 -12.42 -1.15 14.63
C ASP A 56 -12.83 -2.46 13.94
N GLY A 57 -12.08 -3.55 14.19
CA GLY A 57 -12.39 -4.84 13.58
C GLY A 57 -11.89 -4.99 12.16
N TRP A 58 -11.05 -4.07 11.71
CA TRP A 58 -10.42 -4.11 10.41
C TRP A 58 -8.90 -4.17 10.54
N LYS A 59 -8.27 -4.69 9.50
CA LYS A 59 -6.82 -4.66 9.35
C LYS A 59 -6.51 -3.81 8.12
N LEU A 60 -5.84 -2.68 8.33
CA LEU A 60 -5.49 -1.74 7.27
C LEU A 60 -4.00 -1.88 6.94
N THR A 61 -3.68 -2.13 5.68
CA THR A 61 -2.30 -2.27 5.22
C THR A 61 -2.03 -1.30 4.08
N ALA A 62 -0.90 -0.61 4.14
CA ALA A 62 -0.44 0.28 3.07
C ALA A 62 0.42 -0.51 2.09
N TYR A 63 0.15 -0.35 0.80
CA TYR A 63 0.90 -0.99 -0.28
C TYR A 63 1.49 0.03 -1.21
N TYR A 64 2.69 -0.26 -1.70
CA TYR A 64 3.42 0.59 -2.64
C TYR A 64 3.92 -0.27 -3.79
N TYR A 65 3.95 0.33 -4.98
CA TYR A 65 4.39 -0.38 -6.19
C TYR A 65 5.54 0.40 -6.82
N LEU A 66 6.72 -0.21 -6.85
CA LEU A 66 7.95 0.42 -7.30
C LEU A 66 8.44 -0.23 -8.59
N SER A 67 8.72 0.60 -9.61
CA SER A 67 9.39 0.15 -10.81
C SER A 67 10.88 -0.14 -10.50
N PRO A 68 11.62 -0.81 -11.39
CA PRO A 68 13.06 -0.99 -11.18
C PRO A 68 13.82 0.32 -10.96
N GLU A 69 13.40 1.39 -11.64
CA GLU A 69 14.01 2.71 -11.44
C GLU A 69 13.69 3.27 -10.06
N ASP A 70 12.46 3.09 -9.61
CA ASP A 70 12.06 3.54 -8.27
C ASP A 70 12.84 2.79 -7.19
N GLU A 71 13.09 1.50 -7.39
CA GLU A 71 13.86 0.71 -6.45
C GLU A 71 15.32 1.16 -6.37
N GLU A 72 15.88 1.66 -7.45
CA GLU A 72 17.24 2.22 -7.47
C GLU A 72 17.30 3.61 -6.83
N ASN A 73 16.19 4.31 -6.80
CA ASN A 73 16.10 5.69 -6.32
C ASN A 73 15.02 5.85 -5.24
N MET A 74 15.02 4.98 -4.27
CA MET A 74 13.97 4.95 -3.23
C MET A 74 13.87 6.26 -2.44
N ASP A 75 14.98 6.99 -2.31
CA ASP A 75 14.96 8.29 -1.63
C ASP A 75 14.13 9.33 -2.38
N SER A 76 13.98 9.17 -3.70
CA SER A 76 13.22 10.07 -4.55
C SER A 76 11.78 9.59 -4.80
N PHE A 77 11.44 8.39 -4.35
CA PHE A 77 10.12 7.83 -4.56
C PHE A 77 9.09 8.59 -3.73
N ASP A 78 7.98 8.94 -4.36
CA ASP A 78 6.87 9.62 -3.67
C ASP A 78 5.99 8.59 -2.94
N TRP A 79 6.40 8.24 -1.73
CA TRP A 79 5.70 7.28 -0.90
C TRP A 79 4.29 7.73 -0.54
N ASP A 80 4.10 9.02 -0.40
CA ASP A 80 2.83 9.60 0.02
C ASP A 80 1.82 9.65 -1.11
N GLY A 81 2.29 9.89 -2.34
CA GLY A 81 1.42 10.02 -3.50
C GLY A 81 1.13 8.70 -4.22
N ASN A 82 1.91 7.65 -3.95
CA ASN A 82 1.81 6.37 -4.65
C ASN A 82 1.40 5.22 -3.73
N VAL A 83 0.65 5.51 -2.69
CA VAL A 83 0.19 4.50 -1.73
C VAL A 83 -1.22 4.04 -2.07
N GLU A 84 -1.47 2.74 -1.92
CA GLU A 84 -2.81 2.16 -1.97
C GLU A 84 -3.02 1.39 -0.68
N PHE A 85 -4.27 1.21 -0.29
CA PHE A 85 -4.58 0.53 0.96
C PHE A 85 -5.46 -0.69 0.72
N GLU A 86 -5.31 -1.69 1.56
CA GLU A 86 -6.24 -2.81 1.63
C GLU A 86 -6.80 -2.88 3.03
N ALA A 87 -8.12 -3.02 3.12
CA ALA A 87 -8.83 -3.19 4.38
C ALA A 87 -9.44 -4.58 4.40
N GLU A 88 -9.20 -5.32 5.47
CA GLU A 88 -9.69 -6.68 5.65
C GLU A 88 -10.41 -6.77 6.99
N GLU A 89 -11.62 -7.33 6.99
CA GLU A 89 -12.33 -7.60 8.25
C GLU A 89 -11.64 -8.76 8.96
N ILE A 90 -11.42 -8.61 10.27
CA ILE A 90 -10.66 -9.59 11.04
C ILE A 90 -11.52 -10.35 12.07
N TRP A 91 -12.85 -10.29 11.93
CA TRP A 91 -13.78 -11.17 12.64
C TRP A 91 -14.87 -11.73 11.75
#